data_f5bb3588e8df97a75832dc475a3edd95
#
_entry.id   f5bb3588e8df97a75832dc475a3edd95
#
_cell.length_a   1.000
_cell.length_b   1.000
_cell.length_c   1.000
_cell.angle_alpha   90.00
_cell.angle_beta   90.00
_cell.angle_gamma   90.00
#
_symmetry.space_group_name_H-M   'P 1'
#
loop_
_entity.id
_entity.type
_entity.pdbx_description
1 polymer ?
#
loop_
_entity_poly.entity_id
_entity_poly.type
_entity_poly.pdbx_seq_one_letter_code
_entity_poly.pdbx_strand_id
1 'polypeptide(L)'
;MIWLSKTFSDRLERPWTKVDDAFAVEGEEYRNPEGANRRTLRFEVDGKGYFLKLHWGVGWKEILKNLLSLRLPVIGAANEWRAIQRLGELGVETMRLAAYGKEGWNPATQRSFVVTRELENSISLEDYCADWAGRPPAFAEKQRLIARVAAMTRRLHRNGINHRDLYICHFLLRQPWDGAEETLHLHLIDLHRVQLRRRVPRRWRVKDVGSLYFSAMETGLTRRDLWRFLRVYHDQPLRSIFEQQGEFLRAVEKRAMALKEKGIPDE
;
A
#
# COMPACT_ATOMS: atom_id res chain seq x y z
N MET A 1 -23.43 7.51 6.34
CA MET A 1 -22.36 8.32 6.98
C MET A 1 -21.46 8.83 5.87
N ILE A 2 -21.22 10.15 5.82
CA ILE A 2 -20.26 10.77 4.89
C ILE A 2 -19.30 11.63 5.69
N TRP A 3 -18.04 11.63 5.30
CA TRP A 3 -16.98 12.48 5.80
C TRP A 3 -16.24 13.12 4.61
N LEU A 4 -16.04 14.43 4.66
CA LEU A 4 -15.27 15.20 3.70
C LEU A 4 -14.17 15.94 4.45
N SER A 5 -12.96 15.96 3.91
CA SER A 5 -11.94 16.90 4.40
C SER A 5 -12.35 18.33 4.03
N LYS A 6 -12.02 19.31 4.89
CA LYS A 6 -12.34 20.70 4.64
C LYS A 6 -11.82 21.15 3.26
N THR A 7 -10.55 20.86 2.96
CA THR A 7 -9.92 21.25 1.69
C THR A 7 -10.63 20.68 0.45
N PHE A 8 -11.20 19.47 0.54
CA PHE A 8 -11.94 18.87 -0.56
C PHE A 8 -13.35 19.48 -0.66
N SER A 9 -14.02 19.62 0.48
CA SER A 9 -15.35 20.22 0.54
C SER A 9 -15.37 21.64 -0.01
N ASP A 10 -14.37 22.47 0.32
CA ASP A 10 -14.25 23.86 -0.13
C ASP A 10 -14.02 23.99 -1.65
N ARG A 11 -13.62 22.90 -2.33
CA ARG A 11 -13.39 22.85 -3.78
C ARG A 11 -14.57 22.32 -4.58
N LEU A 12 -15.51 21.66 -3.93
CA LEU A 12 -16.70 21.12 -4.59
C LEU A 12 -17.68 22.27 -4.93
N GLU A 13 -18.21 22.27 -6.15
CA GLU A 13 -19.27 23.22 -6.53
C GLU A 13 -20.51 23.10 -5.62
N ARG A 14 -20.79 21.86 -5.17
CA ARG A 14 -21.82 21.57 -4.17
C ARG A 14 -21.33 20.47 -3.21
N PRO A 15 -21.60 20.59 -1.91
CA PRO A 15 -21.22 19.57 -0.94
C PRO A 15 -21.88 18.23 -1.23
N TRP A 16 -21.10 17.14 -1.11
CA TRP A 16 -21.66 15.80 -1.16
C TRP A 16 -22.40 15.51 0.16
N THR A 17 -23.66 15.14 0.07
CA THR A 17 -24.52 14.85 1.22
C THR A 17 -24.95 13.39 1.28
N LYS A 18 -24.89 12.69 0.15
CA LYS A 18 -25.28 11.31 -0.02
C LYS A 18 -24.15 10.48 -0.66
N VAL A 19 -24.20 9.19 -0.46
CA VAL A 19 -23.26 8.25 -1.13
C VAL A 19 -23.42 8.31 -2.64
N ASP A 20 -24.66 8.56 -3.12
CA ASP A 20 -24.95 8.70 -4.55
C ASP A 20 -24.19 9.85 -5.22
N ASP A 21 -23.86 10.91 -4.49
CA ASP A 21 -23.07 12.02 -5.04
C ASP A 21 -21.69 11.54 -5.52
N ALA A 22 -21.04 10.63 -4.78
CA ALA A 22 -19.79 10.04 -5.19
C ALA A 22 -19.97 9.00 -6.33
N PHE A 23 -21.09 8.28 -6.33
CA PHE A 23 -21.38 7.26 -7.36
C PHE A 23 -21.77 7.89 -8.71
N ALA A 24 -22.17 9.17 -8.71
CA ALA A 24 -22.46 9.96 -9.91
C ALA A 24 -21.23 10.65 -10.51
N VAL A 25 -20.05 10.54 -9.89
CA VAL A 25 -18.82 11.13 -10.42
C VAL A 25 -18.41 10.45 -11.70
N GLU A 26 -18.17 11.24 -12.72
CA GLU A 26 -17.55 10.81 -13.97
C GLU A 26 -16.05 11.07 -13.92
N GLY A 27 -15.25 10.20 -14.56
CA GLY A 27 -13.82 10.32 -14.62
C GLY A 27 -13.18 9.22 -15.44
N GLU A 28 -11.87 9.28 -15.56
CA GLU A 28 -11.08 8.28 -16.25
C GLU A 28 -11.05 6.98 -15.43
N GLU A 29 -11.40 5.85 -16.05
CA GLU A 29 -11.35 4.55 -15.40
C GLU A 29 -9.91 4.08 -15.21
N TYR A 30 -9.58 3.74 -13.97
CA TYR A 30 -8.26 3.28 -13.60
C TYR A 30 -8.32 1.86 -13.04
N ARG A 31 -7.82 0.88 -13.82
CA ARG A 31 -7.73 -0.56 -13.42
C ARG A 31 -9.00 -1.11 -12.78
N ASN A 32 -10.00 -1.36 -13.58
CA ASN A 32 -11.24 -2.03 -13.14
C ASN A 32 -11.22 -3.49 -13.63
N PRO A 33 -10.88 -4.48 -12.78
CA PRO A 33 -10.99 -5.87 -13.16
C PRO A 33 -12.45 -6.21 -13.50
N GLU A 34 -12.68 -6.87 -14.62
CA GLU A 34 -14.02 -7.32 -15.00
C GLU A 34 -14.66 -8.17 -13.89
N GLY A 35 -15.91 -7.87 -13.54
CA GLY A 35 -16.66 -8.59 -12.50
C GLY A 35 -16.29 -8.23 -11.06
N ALA A 36 -15.40 -7.26 -10.84
CA ALA A 36 -15.10 -6.78 -9.50
C ALA A 36 -16.22 -5.87 -8.97
N ASN A 37 -16.64 -6.10 -7.71
CA ASN A 37 -17.60 -5.24 -7.01
C ASN A 37 -16.96 -3.91 -6.56
N ARG A 38 -16.00 -3.39 -7.35
CA ARG A 38 -15.33 -2.11 -7.10
C ARG A 38 -14.98 -1.44 -8.44
N ARG A 39 -14.98 -0.12 -8.44
CA ARG A 39 -14.55 0.72 -9.55
C ARG A 39 -13.57 1.78 -9.03
N THR A 40 -12.50 2.01 -9.74
CA THR A 40 -11.54 3.09 -9.43
C THR A 40 -11.58 4.10 -10.56
N LEU A 41 -11.78 5.37 -10.23
CA LEU A 41 -11.83 6.49 -11.16
C LEU A 41 -10.78 7.52 -10.77
N ARG A 42 -10.11 8.10 -11.77
CA ARG A 42 -9.39 9.35 -11.63
C ARG A 42 -10.30 10.50 -12.08
N PHE A 43 -10.43 11.54 -11.27
CA PHE A 43 -11.21 12.72 -11.60
C PHE A 43 -10.51 13.98 -11.06
N GLU A 44 -10.93 15.15 -11.53
CA GLU A 44 -10.36 16.42 -11.11
C GLU A 44 -11.42 17.31 -10.49
N VAL A 45 -11.00 18.06 -9.46
CA VAL A 45 -11.80 19.09 -8.84
C VAL A 45 -10.89 20.32 -8.64
N ASP A 46 -11.28 21.45 -9.21
CA ASP A 46 -10.53 22.71 -9.11
C ASP A 46 -9.04 22.51 -9.48
N GLY A 47 -8.78 21.85 -10.63
CA GLY A 47 -7.44 21.58 -11.17
C GLY A 47 -6.57 20.64 -10.30
N LYS A 48 -7.16 19.89 -9.37
CA LYS A 48 -6.47 18.89 -8.54
C LYS A 48 -7.00 17.50 -8.83
N GLY A 49 -6.07 16.55 -9.01
CA GLY A 49 -6.38 15.16 -9.25
C GLY A 49 -6.77 14.42 -7.97
N TYR A 50 -7.74 13.53 -8.12
CA TYR A 50 -8.23 12.64 -7.07
C TYR A 50 -8.50 11.25 -7.62
N PHE A 51 -8.31 10.24 -6.78
CA PHE A 51 -8.75 8.87 -7.03
C PHE A 51 -9.96 8.55 -6.18
N LEU A 52 -11.04 8.13 -6.83
CA LEU A 52 -12.28 7.67 -6.21
C LEU A 52 -12.36 6.15 -6.36
N LYS A 53 -12.43 5.44 -5.24
CA LYS A 53 -12.68 4.00 -5.22
C LYS A 53 -14.10 3.76 -4.72
N LEU A 54 -14.94 3.25 -5.60
CA LEU A 54 -16.31 2.86 -5.34
C LEU A 54 -16.37 1.37 -5.01
N HIS A 55 -17.16 1.01 -4.03
CA HIS A 55 -17.42 -0.37 -3.63
C HIS A 55 -18.90 -0.63 -3.57
N TRP A 56 -19.35 -1.63 -4.33
CA TRP A 56 -20.65 -2.25 -4.18
C TRP A 56 -20.54 -3.45 -3.24
N GLY A 57 -21.63 -3.86 -2.62
CA GLY A 57 -21.62 -5.00 -1.71
C GLY A 57 -21.01 -6.26 -2.35
N VAL A 58 -20.24 -6.99 -1.57
CA VAL A 58 -19.52 -8.19 -2.05
C VAL A 58 -20.42 -9.43 -2.20
N GLY A 59 -21.71 -9.36 -1.78
CA GLY A 59 -22.65 -10.48 -1.82
C GLY A 59 -22.36 -11.56 -0.75
N TRP A 60 -23.41 -12.24 -0.30
CA TRP A 60 -23.27 -13.30 0.72
C TRP A 60 -22.44 -14.48 0.25
N LYS A 61 -22.50 -14.84 -1.03
CA LYS A 61 -21.74 -15.95 -1.61
C LYS A 61 -20.22 -15.77 -1.41
N GLU A 62 -19.71 -14.57 -1.70
CA GLU A 62 -18.28 -14.27 -1.56
C GLU A 62 -17.88 -14.12 -0.08
N ILE A 63 -18.75 -13.57 0.76
CA ILE A 63 -18.52 -13.50 2.22
C ILE A 63 -18.38 -14.91 2.79
N LEU A 64 -19.32 -15.82 2.49
CA LEU A 64 -19.28 -17.20 2.97
C LEU A 64 -18.07 -17.97 2.45
N LYS A 65 -17.72 -17.83 1.18
CA LYS A 65 -16.52 -18.42 0.58
C LYS A 65 -15.24 -17.97 1.31
N ASN A 66 -15.12 -16.69 1.62
CA ASN A 66 -13.98 -16.17 2.37
C ASN A 66 -13.94 -16.70 3.81
N LEU A 67 -15.08 -16.76 4.50
CA LEU A 67 -15.18 -17.29 5.86
C LEU A 67 -14.83 -18.79 5.92
N LEU A 68 -15.33 -19.60 4.98
CA LEU A 68 -14.99 -21.02 4.86
C LEU A 68 -13.50 -21.22 4.61
N SER A 69 -12.84 -20.28 3.93
CA SER A 69 -11.39 -20.26 3.71
C SER A 69 -10.61 -19.66 4.88
N LEU A 70 -11.24 -19.41 6.04
CA LEU A 70 -10.68 -18.73 7.21
C LEU A 70 -10.04 -17.37 6.86
N ARG A 71 -10.62 -16.66 5.89
CA ARG A 71 -10.20 -15.34 5.45
C ARG A 71 -11.28 -14.32 5.82
N LEU A 72 -10.89 -13.22 6.42
CA LEU A 72 -11.81 -12.10 6.60
C LEU A 72 -12.01 -11.39 5.25
N PRO A 73 -13.26 -11.26 4.78
CA PRO A 73 -13.54 -10.52 3.55
C PRO A 73 -13.21 -9.04 3.74
N VAL A 74 -12.69 -8.40 2.69
CA VAL A 74 -12.57 -6.94 2.64
C VAL A 74 -13.94 -6.39 2.23
N ILE A 75 -14.64 -5.78 3.18
CA ILE A 75 -15.96 -5.22 2.95
C ILE A 75 -15.82 -3.71 2.76
N GLY A 76 -15.87 -3.26 1.51
CA GLY A 76 -15.92 -1.84 1.15
C GLY A 76 -14.66 -1.03 1.47
N ALA A 77 -14.81 0.29 1.37
CA ALA A 77 -13.74 1.29 1.49
C ALA A 77 -13.26 1.55 2.94
N ALA A 78 -13.99 1.07 3.95
CA ALA A 78 -13.70 1.37 5.36
C ALA A 78 -12.31 0.89 5.81
N ASN A 79 -11.83 -0.21 5.23
CA ASN A 79 -10.52 -0.78 5.54
C ASN A 79 -9.40 0.17 5.09
N GLU A 80 -9.46 0.63 3.86
CA GLU A 80 -8.49 1.57 3.29
C GLU A 80 -8.51 2.91 4.03
N TRP A 81 -9.69 3.45 4.29
CA TRP A 81 -9.85 4.69 5.05
C TRP A 81 -9.19 4.62 6.44
N ARG A 82 -9.45 3.55 7.21
CA ARG A 82 -8.81 3.34 8.52
C ARG A 82 -7.29 3.14 8.42
N ALA A 83 -6.84 2.42 7.38
CA ALA A 83 -5.42 2.20 7.16
C ALA A 83 -4.69 3.52 6.89
N ILE A 84 -5.22 4.39 6.02
CA ILE A 84 -4.63 5.70 5.72
C ILE A 84 -4.55 6.55 7.00
N GLN A 85 -5.63 6.64 7.79
CA GLN A 85 -5.62 7.37 9.05
C GLN A 85 -4.54 6.83 10.00
N ARG A 86 -4.47 5.49 10.16
CA ARG A 86 -3.51 4.86 11.06
C ARG A 86 -2.07 5.07 10.61
N LEU A 87 -1.78 5.04 9.32
CA LEU A 87 -0.46 5.35 8.78
C LEU A 87 -0.08 6.82 9.06
N GLY A 88 -1.02 7.73 8.86
CA GLY A 88 -0.82 9.16 9.18
C GLY A 88 -0.48 9.40 10.65
N GLU A 89 -1.20 8.77 11.59
CA GLU A 89 -0.91 8.82 13.04
C GLU A 89 0.51 8.31 13.36
N LEU A 90 0.99 7.33 12.61
CA LEU A 90 2.32 6.75 12.78
C LEU A 90 3.42 7.53 12.05
N GLY A 91 3.09 8.61 11.33
CA GLY A 91 4.04 9.34 10.51
C GLY A 91 4.61 8.50 9.36
N VAL A 92 3.81 7.56 8.82
CA VAL A 92 4.13 6.86 7.58
C VAL A 92 3.45 7.60 6.44
N GLU A 93 4.24 8.11 5.51
CA GLU A 93 3.72 8.84 4.36
C GLU A 93 2.86 7.93 3.48
N THR A 94 1.69 8.40 3.13
CA THR A 94 0.72 7.72 2.28
C THR A 94 -0.18 8.73 1.58
N MET A 95 -1.21 8.25 0.87
CA MET A 95 -2.22 9.09 0.23
C MET A 95 -2.94 9.95 1.26
N ARG A 96 -3.38 11.14 0.85
CA ARG A 96 -4.21 12.03 1.68
C ARG A 96 -5.68 11.75 1.44
N LEU A 97 -6.42 11.49 2.52
CA LEU A 97 -7.87 11.35 2.46
C LEU A 97 -8.54 12.66 2.08
N ALA A 98 -9.44 12.60 1.10
CA ALA A 98 -10.29 13.70 0.70
C ALA A 98 -11.74 13.48 1.14
N ALA A 99 -12.28 12.28 0.92
CA ALA A 99 -13.63 11.92 1.33
C ALA A 99 -13.75 10.43 1.65
N TYR A 100 -14.75 10.10 2.45
CA TYR A 100 -15.18 8.73 2.72
C TYR A 100 -16.68 8.71 2.96
N GLY A 101 -17.36 7.70 2.46
CA GLY A 101 -18.76 7.48 2.77
C GLY A 101 -19.16 6.01 2.73
N LYS A 102 -20.19 5.71 3.50
CA LYS A 102 -20.82 4.38 3.46
C LYS A 102 -22.33 4.48 3.71
N GLU A 103 -23.06 3.60 3.07
CA GLU A 103 -24.51 3.45 3.19
C GLU A 103 -24.87 1.96 3.24
N GLY A 104 -25.90 1.66 4.03
CA GLY A 104 -26.35 0.31 4.31
C GLY A 104 -25.62 -0.33 5.50
N TRP A 105 -26.35 -1.22 6.20
CA TRP A 105 -25.86 -1.99 7.35
C TRP A 105 -25.50 -3.43 6.97
N ASN A 106 -26.11 -3.95 5.88
CA ASN A 106 -25.87 -5.30 5.40
C ASN A 106 -24.54 -5.37 4.63
N PRO A 107 -23.53 -6.11 5.10
CA PRO A 107 -22.22 -6.19 4.46
C PRO A 107 -22.24 -6.72 3.03
N ALA A 108 -23.27 -7.52 2.68
CA ALA A 108 -23.41 -8.06 1.33
C ALA A 108 -23.90 -7.04 0.29
N THR A 109 -24.57 -5.96 0.73
CA THR A 109 -25.14 -4.93 -0.14
C THR A 109 -24.67 -3.50 0.22
N GLN A 110 -23.79 -3.37 1.21
CA GLN A 110 -23.28 -2.07 1.66
C GLN A 110 -22.51 -1.37 0.53
N ARG A 111 -22.92 -0.16 0.20
CA ARG A 111 -22.18 0.72 -0.70
C ARG A 111 -21.22 1.60 0.10
N SER A 112 -20.03 1.82 -0.43
CA SER A 112 -19.06 2.71 0.20
C SER A 112 -18.07 3.26 -0.82
N PHE A 113 -17.45 4.37 -0.46
CA PHE A 113 -16.42 4.97 -1.27
C PHE A 113 -15.30 5.56 -0.41
N VAL A 114 -14.13 5.71 -0.99
CA VAL A 114 -13.03 6.51 -0.48
C VAL A 114 -12.46 7.36 -1.60
N VAL A 115 -12.18 8.63 -1.28
CA VAL A 115 -11.47 9.56 -2.17
C VAL A 115 -10.14 9.88 -1.55
N THR A 116 -9.09 9.75 -2.34
CA THR A 116 -7.74 10.15 -1.98
C THR A 116 -7.21 11.17 -2.98
N ARG A 117 -6.44 12.14 -2.49
CA ARG A 117 -5.75 13.08 -3.38
C ARG A 117 -4.66 12.35 -4.17
N GLU A 118 -4.56 12.67 -5.45
CA GLU A 118 -3.49 12.17 -6.31
C GLU A 118 -2.12 12.61 -5.78
N LEU A 119 -1.16 11.70 -5.82
CA LEU A 119 0.25 11.97 -5.51
C LEU A 119 0.95 12.47 -6.78
N GLU A 120 0.82 13.78 -7.01
CA GLU A 120 1.41 14.43 -8.17
C GLU A 120 2.95 14.28 -8.17
N ASN A 121 3.55 14.21 -9.36
CA ASN A 121 4.99 14.12 -9.55
C ASN A 121 5.62 12.98 -8.72
N SER A 122 5.08 11.79 -8.83
CA SER A 122 5.60 10.61 -8.16
C SER A 122 5.86 9.47 -9.14
N ILE A 123 6.87 8.66 -8.85
CA ILE A 123 7.24 7.47 -9.61
C ILE A 123 7.26 6.26 -8.67
N SER A 124 6.87 5.09 -9.15
CA SER A 124 7.00 3.88 -8.35
C SER A 124 8.47 3.53 -8.13
N LEU A 125 8.81 2.89 -7.00
CA LEU A 125 10.18 2.39 -6.82
C LEU A 125 10.54 1.31 -7.83
N GLU A 126 9.57 0.60 -8.37
CA GLU A 126 9.78 -0.36 -9.45
C GLU A 126 10.34 0.34 -10.69
N ASP A 127 9.64 1.37 -11.19
CA ASP A 127 10.06 2.16 -12.34
C ASP A 127 11.36 2.92 -12.06
N TYR A 128 11.48 3.50 -10.85
CA TYR A 128 12.67 4.24 -10.45
C TYR A 128 13.93 3.38 -10.39
N CYS A 129 13.79 2.11 -10.01
CA CYS A 129 14.89 1.16 -9.91
C CYS A 129 15.07 0.30 -11.17
N ALA A 130 14.26 0.46 -12.21
CA ALA A 130 14.25 -0.41 -13.38
C ALA A 130 15.64 -0.56 -14.05
N ASP A 131 16.40 0.52 -14.11
CA ASP A 131 17.73 0.56 -14.73
C ASP A 131 18.88 0.23 -13.77
N TRP A 132 18.65 0.00 -12.48
CA TRP A 132 19.71 -0.11 -11.49
C TRP A 132 20.64 -1.32 -11.69
N ALA A 133 20.16 -2.37 -12.34
CA ALA A 133 21.01 -3.52 -12.68
C ALA A 133 22.12 -3.15 -13.67
N GLY A 134 21.83 -2.25 -14.62
CA GLY A 134 22.79 -1.76 -15.63
C GLY A 134 23.41 -0.41 -15.26
N ARG A 135 22.69 0.44 -14.53
CA ARG A 135 23.12 1.78 -14.08
C ARG A 135 22.83 1.96 -12.60
N PRO A 136 23.69 1.43 -11.73
CA PRO A 136 23.49 1.57 -10.30
C PRO A 136 23.51 3.05 -9.89
N PRO A 137 22.58 3.49 -9.02
CA PRO A 137 22.56 4.87 -8.53
C PRO A 137 23.74 5.14 -7.61
N ALA A 138 23.91 6.41 -7.19
CA ALA A 138 24.88 6.76 -6.18
C ALA A 138 24.66 5.94 -4.90
N PHE A 139 25.74 5.49 -4.29
CA PHE A 139 25.69 4.62 -3.11
C PHE A 139 24.82 5.18 -1.96
N ALA A 140 24.96 6.48 -1.69
CA ALA A 140 24.20 7.15 -0.63
C ALA A 140 22.70 7.17 -0.93
N GLU A 141 22.31 7.43 -2.17
CA GLU A 141 20.93 7.41 -2.65
C GLU A 141 20.29 6.02 -2.45
N LYS A 142 20.97 4.98 -2.95
CA LYS A 142 20.54 3.58 -2.78
C LYS A 142 20.36 3.22 -1.29
N GLN A 143 21.30 3.64 -0.45
CA GLN A 143 21.22 3.37 0.99
C GLN A 143 20.02 4.04 1.65
N ARG A 144 19.75 5.31 1.31
CA ARG A 144 18.61 6.05 1.88
C ARG A 144 17.28 5.40 1.53
N LEU A 145 17.09 5.03 0.26
CA LEU A 145 15.86 4.34 -0.16
C LEU A 145 15.68 3.00 0.55
N ILE A 146 16.71 2.16 0.62
CA ILE A 146 16.66 0.89 1.33
C ILE A 146 16.33 1.10 2.81
N ALA A 147 16.97 2.07 3.46
CA ALA A 147 16.72 2.38 4.87
C ALA A 147 15.28 2.89 5.09
N ARG A 148 14.78 3.76 4.20
CA ARG A 148 13.43 4.29 4.28
C ARG A 148 12.38 3.19 4.12
N VAL A 149 12.49 2.34 3.10
CA VAL A 149 11.58 1.20 2.90
C VAL A 149 11.61 0.24 4.10
N ALA A 150 12.81 -0.08 4.62
CA ALA A 150 12.96 -0.93 5.78
C ALA A 150 12.34 -0.32 7.05
N ALA A 151 12.56 0.98 7.28
CA ALA A 151 12.00 1.71 8.42
C ALA A 151 10.47 1.80 8.35
N MET A 152 9.90 2.06 7.18
CA MET A 152 8.45 2.04 6.97
C MET A 152 7.88 0.65 7.24
N THR A 153 8.45 -0.41 6.65
CA THR A 153 8.03 -1.79 6.87
C THR A 153 8.11 -2.20 8.34
N ARG A 154 9.19 -1.83 9.03
CA ARG A 154 9.34 -2.05 10.48
C ARG A 154 8.23 -1.34 11.25
N ARG A 155 7.98 -0.06 10.94
CA ARG A 155 6.96 0.76 11.63
C ARG A 155 5.57 0.16 11.48
N LEU A 156 5.22 -0.32 10.29
CA LEU A 156 3.98 -1.05 10.05
C LEU A 156 3.88 -2.27 10.97
N HIS A 157 4.85 -3.19 10.89
CA HIS A 157 4.79 -4.47 11.59
C HIS A 157 4.83 -4.33 13.12
N ARG A 158 5.61 -3.36 13.65
CA ARG A 158 5.67 -3.08 15.10
C ARG A 158 4.36 -2.49 15.63
N ASN A 159 3.59 -1.82 14.78
CA ASN A 159 2.31 -1.22 15.15
C ASN A 159 1.09 -2.07 14.72
N GLY A 160 1.28 -3.37 14.50
CA GLY A 160 0.18 -4.28 14.23
C GLY A 160 -0.41 -4.18 12.82
N ILE A 161 0.30 -3.58 11.87
CA ILE A 161 -0.15 -3.37 10.50
C ILE A 161 0.59 -4.32 9.57
N ASN A 162 -0.15 -5.11 8.79
CA ASN A 162 0.41 -5.86 7.66
C ASN A 162 -0.29 -5.47 6.37
N HIS A 163 0.50 -5.29 5.31
CA HIS A 163 0.04 -4.77 4.02
C HIS A 163 -0.69 -5.83 3.21
N ARG A 164 -0.17 -7.04 3.19
CA ARG A 164 -0.57 -8.21 2.40
C ARG A 164 -0.09 -8.20 0.95
N ASP A 165 0.12 -7.05 0.37
CA ASP A 165 0.60 -6.83 -1.00
C ASP A 165 1.73 -5.78 -0.95
N LEU A 166 2.78 -6.08 -0.19
CA LEU A 166 3.92 -5.18 -0.01
C LEU A 166 4.95 -5.45 -1.12
N TYR A 167 4.83 -4.71 -2.22
CA TYR A 167 5.72 -4.74 -3.38
C TYR A 167 6.39 -3.38 -3.57
N ILE A 168 7.52 -3.31 -4.28
CA ILE A 168 8.21 -2.04 -4.51
C ILE A 168 7.38 -1.07 -5.37
N CYS A 169 6.52 -1.57 -6.26
CA CYS A 169 5.59 -0.74 -7.05
C CYS A 169 4.59 0.06 -6.19
N HIS A 170 4.33 -0.39 -4.97
CA HIS A 170 3.44 0.32 -4.04
C HIS A 170 4.15 1.38 -3.16
N PHE A 171 5.43 1.63 -3.40
CA PHE A 171 6.15 2.76 -2.82
C PHE A 171 6.34 3.82 -3.90
N LEU A 172 5.70 4.98 -3.74
CA LEU A 172 5.80 6.10 -4.67
C LEU A 172 6.79 7.13 -4.15
N LEU A 173 7.85 7.34 -4.90
CA LEU A 173 8.87 8.35 -4.64
C LEU A 173 8.46 9.67 -5.29
N ARG A 174 8.36 10.74 -4.49
CA ARG A 174 8.09 12.09 -5.00
C ARG A 174 9.28 12.62 -5.80
N GLN A 175 8.98 13.22 -6.95
CA GLN A 175 9.96 13.81 -7.85
C GLN A 175 9.80 15.35 -7.92
N PRO A 176 10.88 16.11 -8.24
CA PRO A 176 12.26 15.62 -8.31
C PRO A 176 12.82 15.29 -6.92
N TRP A 177 13.65 14.27 -6.81
CA TRP A 177 14.43 13.95 -5.62
C TRP A 177 15.91 14.08 -5.94
N ASP A 178 16.64 14.84 -5.13
CA ASP A 178 18.07 15.15 -5.28
C ASP A 178 19.00 14.14 -4.59
N GLY A 179 18.42 13.06 -4.06
CA GLY A 179 19.16 12.04 -3.32
C GLY A 179 19.38 12.37 -1.85
N ALA A 180 19.00 13.54 -1.33
CA ALA A 180 19.15 13.90 0.08
C ALA A 180 18.06 13.24 0.96
N GLU A 181 18.37 13.05 2.25
CA GLU A 181 17.41 12.46 3.21
C GLU A 181 16.24 13.42 3.51
N GLU A 182 16.54 14.71 3.55
CA GLU A 182 15.61 15.78 3.90
C GLU A 182 14.51 15.96 2.85
N THR A 183 14.81 15.64 1.59
CA THR A 183 13.88 15.74 0.45
C THR A 183 13.26 14.39 0.07
N LEU A 184 13.62 13.31 0.79
CA LEU A 184 13.10 11.97 0.55
C LEU A 184 11.66 11.83 1.05
N HIS A 185 10.70 11.94 0.13
CA HIS A 185 9.29 11.65 0.37
C HIS A 185 8.90 10.35 -0.32
N LEU A 186 8.61 9.32 0.47
CA LEU A 186 8.23 8.01 0.00
C LEU A 186 6.85 7.61 0.55
N HIS A 187 5.86 7.50 -0.34
CA HIS A 187 4.48 7.23 0.01
C HIS A 187 4.13 5.76 -0.21
N LEU A 188 3.54 5.12 0.79
CA LEU A 188 3.01 3.76 0.67
C LEU A 188 1.55 3.83 0.21
N ILE A 189 1.24 3.13 -0.88
CA ILE A 189 -0.10 3.12 -1.49
C ILE A 189 -0.72 1.71 -1.48
N ASP A 190 -1.91 1.59 -2.06
CA ASP A 190 -2.69 0.35 -2.19
C ASP A 190 -3.04 -0.34 -0.87
N LEU A 191 -3.65 0.42 0.03
CA LEU A 191 -3.97 0.01 1.40
C LEU A 191 -5.28 -0.78 1.54
N HIS A 192 -5.96 -1.11 0.44
CA HIS A 192 -7.29 -1.73 0.47
C HIS A 192 -7.31 -3.10 1.17
N ARG A 193 -6.19 -3.85 1.17
CA ARG A 193 -6.06 -5.18 1.82
C ARG A 193 -5.31 -5.15 3.14
N VAL A 194 -4.88 -3.98 3.61
CA VAL A 194 -4.18 -3.81 4.89
C VAL A 194 -5.00 -4.38 6.04
N GLN A 195 -4.33 -4.97 7.01
CA GLN A 195 -4.95 -5.46 8.23
C GLN A 195 -4.37 -4.74 9.45
N LEU A 196 -5.27 -4.21 10.26
CA LEU A 196 -4.96 -3.58 11.54
C LEU A 196 -5.20 -4.58 12.67
N ARG A 197 -4.17 -4.84 13.48
CA ARG A 197 -4.17 -5.86 14.52
C ARG A 197 -3.45 -5.33 15.77
N ARG A 198 -3.61 -5.99 16.90
CA ARG A 198 -2.78 -5.72 18.08
C ARG A 198 -1.30 -6.08 17.83
N ARG A 199 -1.04 -7.17 17.10
CA ARG A 199 0.28 -7.66 16.74
C ARG A 199 0.21 -8.37 15.38
N VAL A 200 1.22 -8.15 14.51
CA VAL A 200 1.32 -8.87 13.24
C VAL A 200 1.86 -10.29 13.48
N PRO A 201 1.10 -11.35 13.18
CA PRO A 201 1.60 -12.72 13.23
C PRO A 201 2.78 -12.93 12.27
N ARG A 202 3.69 -13.86 12.62
CA ARG A 202 4.89 -14.17 11.84
C ARG A 202 4.57 -14.45 10.37
N ARG A 203 3.51 -15.22 10.09
CA ARG A 203 3.10 -15.58 8.71
C ARG A 203 2.85 -14.36 7.83
N TRP A 204 2.28 -13.29 8.39
CA TRP A 204 2.00 -12.07 7.64
C TRP A 204 3.24 -11.20 7.46
N ARG A 205 4.13 -11.17 8.44
CA ARG A 205 5.44 -10.52 8.29
C ARG A 205 6.27 -11.22 7.20
N VAL A 206 6.26 -12.56 7.18
CA VAL A 206 6.91 -13.36 6.11
C VAL A 206 6.28 -13.05 4.76
N LYS A 207 4.94 -12.95 4.69
CA LYS A 207 4.26 -12.61 3.44
C LYS A 207 4.70 -11.24 2.92
N ASP A 208 4.64 -10.20 3.75
CA ASP A 208 4.95 -8.84 3.35
C ASP A 208 6.44 -8.70 2.95
N VAL A 209 7.36 -9.15 3.82
CA VAL A 209 8.80 -9.04 3.52
C VAL A 209 9.21 -9.95 2.35
N GLY A 210 8.57 -11.12 2.20
CA GLY A 210 8.83 -12.02 1.08
C GLY A 210 8.33 -11.49 -0.26
N SER A 211 7.18 -10.80 -0.27
CA SER A 211 6.67 -10.11 -1.47
C SER A 211 7.54 -8.91 -1.83
N LEU A 212 7.95 -8.12 -0.83
CA LEU A 212 8.87 -7.01 -1.03
C LEU A 212 10.23 -7.47 -1.57
N TYR A 213 10.77 -8.54 -1.02
CA TYR A 213 12.03 -9.12 -1.53
C TYR A 213 11.88 -9.63 -2.95
N PHE A 214 10.79 -10.34 -3.27
CA PHE A 214 10.50 -10.82 -4.62
C PHE A 214 10.50 -9.68 -5.63
N SER A 215 9.73 -8.62 -5.41
CA SER A 215 9.63 -7.49 -6.34
C SER A 215 10.93 -6.69 -6.48
N ALA A 216 11.87 -6.83 -5.55
CA ALA A 216 13.17 -6.17 -5.60
C ALA A 216 14.30 -7.04 -6.13
N MET A 217 14.06 -8.32 -6.49
CA MET A 217 15.14 -9.24 -6.87
C MET A 217 15.90 -8.82 -8.12
N GLU A 218 15.22 -8.20 -9.08
CA GLU A 218 15.80 -7.87 -10.39
C GLU A 218 16.31 -6.43 -10.48
N THR A 219 16.17 -5.65 -9.40
CA THR A 219 16.63 -4.24 -9.35
C THR A 219 18.12 -4.07 -9.09
N GLY A 220 18.95 -5.10 -9.24
CA GLY A 220 20.40 -4.98 -9.05
C GLY A 220 20.84 -4.76 -7.59
N LEU A 221 20.03 -5.18 -6.62
CA LEU A 221 20.40 -5.17 -5.20
C LEU A 221 21.48 -6.20 -4.89
N THR A 222 22.50 -5.79 -4.17
CA THR A 222 23.55 -6.67 -3.70
C THR A 222 23.18 -7.35 -2.37
N ARG A 223 23.89 -8.41 -2.02
CA ARG A 223 23.75 -9.06 -0.70
C ARG A 223 23.97 -8.06 0.47
N ARG A 224 24.85 -7.09 0.29
CA ARG A 224 25.10 -6.04 1.30
C ARG A 224 23.88 -5.11 1.44
N ASP A 225 23.14 -4.87 0.38
CA ASP A 225 21.93 -4.06 0.41
C ASP A 225 20.81 -4.78 1.18
N LEU A 226 20.65 -6.10 0.97
CA LEU A 226 19.74 -6.91 1.76
C LEU A 226 20.10 -6.90 3.26
N TRP A 227 21.36 -6.97 3.61
CA TRP A 227 21.81 -6.86 5.00
C TRP A 227 21.52 -5.50 5.63
N ARG A 228 21.63 -4.42 4.84
CA ARG A 228 21.23 -3.06 5.30
C ARG A 228 19.75 -2.99 5.60
N PHE A 229 18.93 -3.52 4.69
CA PHE A 229 17.50 -3.64 4.93
C PHE A 229 17.21 -4.40 6.24
N LEU A 230 17.81 -5.56 6.44
CA LEU A 230 17.60 -6.38 7.62
C LEU A 230 18.00 -5.66 8.92
N ARG A 231 19.13 -4.95 8.92
CA ARG A 231 19.57 -4.16 10.09
C ARG A 231 18.54 -3.11 10.49
N VAL A 232 18.00 -2.38 9.52
CA VAL A 232 17.00 -1.33 9.77
C VAL A 232 15.65 -1.96 10.16
N TYR A 233 15.22 -3.00 9.45
CA TYR A 233 13.94 -3.67 9.70
C TYR A 233 13.88 -4.33 11.09
N HIS A 234 14.91 -5.06 11.49
CA HIS A 234 14.97 -5.71 12.81
C HIS A 234 15.42 -4.75 13.92
N ASP A 235 16.11 -3.67 13.58
CA ASP A 235 16.73 -2.75 14.55
C ASP A 235 17.73 -3.46 15.47
N GLN A 236 18.57 -4.27 14.85
CA GLN A 236 19.51 -5.14 15.54
C GLN A 236 20.82 -5.29 14.72
N PRO A 237 21.95 -5.61 15.35
CA PRO A 237 23.17 -6.02 14.66
C PRO A 237 22.95 -7.28 13.82
N LEU A 238 23.61 -7.39 12.67
CA LEU A 238 23.44 -8.53 11.76
C LEU A 238 23.72 -9.88 12.43
N ARG A 239 24.72 -9.97 13.31
CA ARG A 239 25.03 -11.18 14.04
C ARG A 239 23.82 -11.69 14.82
N SER A 240 23.19 -10.83 15.61
CA SER A 240 21.99 -11.16 16.39
C SER A 240 20.81 -11.56 15.48
N ILE A 241 20.66 -10.88 14.31
CA ILE A 241 19.61 -11.22 13.35
C ILE A 241 19.82 -12.63 12.82
N PHE A 242 21.03 -12.99 12.39
CA PHE A 242 21.30 -14.34 11.88
C PHE A 242 21.16 -15.43 12.93
N GLU A 243 21.54 -15.16 14.17
CA GLU A 243 21.39 -16.10 15.29
C GLU A 243 19.92 -16.29 15.69
N GLN A 244 19.12 -15.22 15.74
CA GLN A 244 17.77 -15.26 16.32
C GLN A 244 16.63 -15.35 15.29
N GLN A 245 16.86 -14.91 14.05
CA GLN A 245 15.83 -14.80 13.02
C GLN A 245 16.04 -15.75 11.83
N GLY A 246 16.93 -16.73 11.95
CA GLY A 246 17.29 -17.62 10.84
C GLY A 246 16.09 -18.33 10.19
N GLU A 247 15.13 -18.79 10.98
CA GLU A 247 13.90 -19.38 10.44
C GLU A 247 13.01 -18.37 9.70
N PHE A 248 12.92 -17.12 10.22
CA PHE A 248 12.16 -16.05 9.56
C PHE A 248 12.79 -15.75 8.20
N LEU A 249 14.11 -15.61 8.13
CA LEU A 249 14.84 -15.31 6.90
C LEU A 249 14.65 -16.41 5.85
N ARG A 250 14.78 -17.68 6.25
CA ARG A 250 14.51 -18.83 5.35
C ARG A 250 13.07 -18.84 4.84
N ALA A 251 12.10 -18.51 5.70
CA ALA A 251 10.69 -18.45 5.28
C ALA A 251 10.41 -17.29 4.31
N VAL A 252 11.05 -16.13 4.50
CA VAL A 252 10.99 -14.97 3.58
C VAL A 252 11.57 -15.36 2.22
N GLU A 253 12.77 -15.94 2.19
CA GLU A 253 13.43 -16.38 0.95
C GLU A 253 12.58 -17.42 0.21
N LYS A 254 12.13 -18.47 0.91
CA LYS A 254 11.24 -19.48 0.34
C LYS A 254 9.97 -18.87 -0.27
N ARG A 255 9.38 -17.87 0.40
CA ARG A 255 8.20 -17.16 -0.12
C ARG A 255 8.53 -16.40 -1.40
N ALA A 256 9.63 -15.67 -1.42
CA ALA A 256 10.05 -14.88 -2.58
C ALA A 256 10.36 -15.78 -3.80
N MET A 257 11.09 -16.88 -3.58
CA MET A 257 11.39 -17.86 -4.65
C MET A 257 10.12 -18.52 -5.19
N ALA A 258 9.17 -18.88 -4.32
CA ALA A 258 7.89 -19.43 -4.76
C ALA A 258 7.02 -18.43 -5.56
N LEU A 259 7.18 -17.12 -5.36
CA LEU A 259 6.55 -16.11 -6.21
C LEU A 259 7.23 -16.05 -7.58
N LYS A 260 8.56 -16.07 -7.61
CA LYS A 260 9.35 -16.07 -8.85
C LYS A 260 9.04 -17.29 -9.73
N GLU A 261 8.98 -18.49 -9.15
CA GLU A 261 8.63 -19.71 -9.87
C GLU A 261 7.23 -19.71 -10.48
N LYS A 262 6.28 -19.02 -9.83
CA LYS A 262 4.90 -18.93 -10.33
C LYS A 262 4.75 -18.00 -11.52
N GLY A 263 5.76 -17.20 -11.85
CA GLY A 263 5.71 -16.23 -12.93
C GLY A 263 4.56 -15.24 -12.77
N ILE A 264 4.24 -14.85 -11.53
CA ILE A 264 3.20 -13.84 -11.29
C ILE A 264 3.77 -12.53 -11.83
N PRO A 265 3.17 -11.95 -12.88
CA PRO A 265 3.55 -10.62 -13.32
C PRO A 265 3.36 -9.68 -12.13
N ASP A 266 4.27 -8.73 -11.94
CA ASP A 266 4.02 -7.61 -11.03
C ASP A 266 2.72 -6.94 -11.50
N GLU A 267 1.71 -6.85 -10.61
CA GLU A 267 0.39 -6.27 -10.89
C GLU A 267 0.47 -4.74 -10.97
#